data_af0ef3e934311ff64bd8e2dde5b4fd52
#
_entry.id   af0ef3e934311ff64bd8e2dde5b4fd52
#
_cell.length_a   1.000
_cell.length_b   1.000
_cell.length_c   1.000
_cell.angle_alpha   90.00
_cell.angle_beta   90.00
_cell.angle_gamma   90.00
#
_symmetry.space_group_name_H-M   'P 1'
#
loop_
_entity.id
_entity.type
_entity.pdbx_description
1 polymer ?
#
loop_
_entity_poly.entity_id
_entity_poly.type
_entity_poly.pdbx_seq_one_letter_code
_entity_poly.pdbx_strand_id
1 'polypeptide(L)'
;MRAIFSTLLASLVVLFALLVLVSEDASRLNGFGLTIHGERVSDVGDLLQAIILRRQGRLDREITKAQQALKDDGFYSGSINGAMTESTREALRSFQEAKQLNVTGRIDRDTARQLGLPQNEPPT
;
A
#
# COMPACT_ATOMS: atom_id res chain seq x y z
N MET A 1 -20.32 2.14 26.64
CA MET A 1 -20.46 1.60 25.26
C MET A 1 -19.18 1.05 24.63
N ARG A 2 -17.99 1.26 25.20
CA ARG A 2 -16.70 0.74 24.65
C ARG A 2 -16.41 -0.73 24.97
N ALA A 3 -17.02 -1.29 26.02
CA ALA A 3 -16.77 -2.68 26.46
C ALA A 3 -17.52 -3.74 25.64
N ILE A 4 -18.64 -3.38 25.03
CA ILE A 4 -19.51 -4.31 24.30
C ILE A 4 -18.92 -4.63 22.91
N PHE A 5 -18.22 -3.68 22.28
CA PHE A 5 -17.57 -3.89 20.98
C PHE A 5 -16.33 -4.80 21.09
N SER A 6 -15.62 -4.75 22.22
CA SER A 6 -14.44 -5.58 22.44
C SER A 6 -14.80 -7.07 22.63
N THR A 7 -15.90 -7.33 23.30
CA THR A 7 -16.38 -8.72 23.54
C THR A 7 -16.98 -9.36 22.29
N LEU A 8 -17.63 -8.58 21.43
CA LEU A 8 -18.17 -9.06 20.16
C LEU A 8 -17.05 -9.39 19.15
N LEU A 9 -16.00 -8.57 19.10
CA LEU A 9 -14.85 -8.82 18.23
C LEU A 9 -14.06 -10.05 18.66
N ALA A 10 -13.85 -10.24 19.97
CA ALA A 10 -13.20 -11.43 20.52
C ALA A 10 -14.00 -12.70 20.27
N SER A 11 -15.33 -12.62 20.37
CA SER A 11 -16.24 -13.75 20.09
C SER A 11 -16.21 -14.14 18.60
N LEU A 12 -16.13 -13.16 17.70
CA LEU A 12 -16.05 -13.41 16.24
C LEU A 12 -14.74 -14.08 15.85
N VAL A 13 -13.63 -13.67 16.45
CA VAL A 13 -12.30 -14.27 16.20
C VAL A 13 -12.24 -15.71 16.74
N VAL A 14 -12.80 -15.96 17.92
CA VAL A 14 -12.88 -17.32 18.50
C VAL A 14 -13.81 -18.22 17.68
N LEU A 15 -14.94 -17.69 17.19
CA LEU A 15 -15.85 -18.44 16.32
C LEU A 15 -15.19 -18.78 14.97
N PHE A 16 -14.43 -17.87 14.40
CA PHE A 16 -13.68 -18.09 13.17
C PHE A 16 -12.54 -19.10 13.36
N ALA A 17 -11.81 -19.03 14.49
CA ALA A 17 -10.78 -20.01 14.84
C ALA A 17 -11.37 -21.40 15.10
N LEU A 18 -12.55 -21.50 15.72
CA LEU A 18 -13.29 -22.75 15.90
C LEU A 18 -13.80 -23.33 14.59
N LEU A 19 -14.25 -22.48 13.67
CA LEU A 19 -14.68 -22.89 12.33
C LEU A 19 -13.51 -23.48 11.52
N VAL A 20 -12.31 -22.90 11.66
CA VAL A 20 -11.08 -23.39 11.03
C VAL A 20 -10.60 -24.71 11.67
N LEU A 21 -10.79 -24.88 12.99
CA LEU A 21 -10.39 -26.10 13.71
C LEU A 21 -11.36 -27.28 13.50
N VAL A 22 -12.64 -27.01 13.20
CA VAL A 22 -13.65 -28.05 12.94
C VAL A 22 -13.65 -28.52 11.48
N SER A 23 -13.03 -27.78 10.57
CA SER A 23 -12.86 -28.23 9.19
C SER A 23 -11.65 -29.18 9.04
N GLU A 24 -11.73 -30.38 9.62
CA GLU A 24 -10.79 -31.47 9.32
C GLU A 24 -10.88 -31.96 7.85
N ASP A 25 -11.67 -31.30 7.01
CA ASP A 25 -11.79 -31.53 5.57
C ASP A 25 -11.21 -30.37 4.75
N ALA A 26 -9.99 -29.90 5.08
CA ALA A 26 -9.23 -28.99 4.24
C ALA A 26 -8.92 -29.57 2.84
N SER A 27 -9.10 -30.88 2.66
CA SER A 27 -8.92 -31.56 1.40
C SER A 27 -10.05 -31.28 0.36
N ARG A 28 -11.19 -30.71 0.78
CA ARG A 28 -12.30 -30.40 -0.12
C ARG A 28 -12.23 -29.00 -0.75
N LEU A 29 -11.37 -28.11 -0.24
CA LEU A 29 -11.18 -26.77 -0.81
C LEU A 29 -10.12 -26.72 -1.92
N ASN A 30 -9.45 -27.82 -2.20
CA ASN A 30 -8.46 -27.93 -3.30
C ASN A 30 -9.08 -27.89 -4.71
N GLY A 31 -10.38 -27.66 -4.83
CA GLY A 31 -11.10 -27.62 -6.11
C GLY A 31 -11.27 -26.23 -6.74
N PHE A 32 -10.96 -25.16 -6.02
CA PHE A 32 -11.00 -23.81 -6.57
C PHE A 32 -9.59 -23.33 -6.96
N GLY A 33 -9.04 -23.96 -8.00
CA GLY A 33 -7.79 -23.51 -8.61
C GLY A 33 -8.00 -22.24 -9.44
N LEU A 34 -7.80 -21.08 -8.85
CA LEU A 34 -7.60 -19.84 -9.61
C LEU A 34 -6.18 -19.84 -10.17
N THR A 35 -6.07 -20.12 -11.45
CA THR A 35 -4.80 -20.05 -12.19
C THR A 35 -4.59 -18.61 -12.68
N ILE A 36 -3.69 -17.88 -12.06
CA ILE A 36 -3.21 -16.60 -12.56
C ILE A 36 -1.76 -16.81 -13.03
N HIS A 37 -1.52 -16.72 -14.34
CA HIS A 37 -0.20 -16.84 -14.98
C HIS A 37 0.54 -18.17 -14.76
N GLY A 38 -0.18 -19.30 -14.75
CA GLY A 38 0.46 -20.62 -14.73
C GLY A 38 0.97 -21.11 -13.38
N GLU A 39 0.91 -20.32 -12.34
CA GLU A 39 1.20 -20.72 -10.96
C GLU A 39 -0.10 -21.00 -10.21
N ARG A 40 -0.19 -22.19 -9.60
CA ARG A 40 -1.29 -22.53 -8.70
C ARG A 40 -1.15 -21.70 -7.42
N VAL A 41 -2.00 -20.70 -7.25
CA VAL A 41 -2.16 -20.04 -5.94
C VAL A 41 -2.87 -21.03 -5.03
N SER A 42 -2.12 -21.75 -4.23
CA SER A 42 -2.63 -22.84 -3.40
C SER A 42 -3.27 -22.35 -2.10
N ASP A 43 -3.14 -21.06 -1.77
CA ASP A 43 -3.66 -20.50 -0.53
C ASP A 43 -4.05 -19.02 -0.70
N VAL A 44 -5.13 -18.64 -0.02
CA VAL A 44 -5.56 -17.22 0.09
C VAL A 44 -4.45 -16.36 0.73
N GLY A 45 -3.64 -16.96 1.59
CA GLY A 45 -2.46 -16.32 2.19
C GLY A 45 -1.44 -15.87 1.14
N ASP A 46 -1.12 -16.72 0.18
CA ASP A 46 -0.18 -16.41 -0.91
C ASP A 46 -0.70 -15.29 -1.80
N LEU A 47 -2.02 -15.29 -2.08
CA LEU A 47 -2.65 -14.23 -2.86
C LEU A 47 -2.59 -12.88 -2.14
N LEU A 48 -2.90 -12.85 -0.83
CA LEU A 48 -2.82 -11.64 -0.02
C LEU A 48 -1.38 -11.13 0.08
N GLN A 49 -0.42 -12.04 0.28
CA GLN A 49 1.00 -11.70 0.31
C GLN A 49 1.45 -11.10 -1.02
N ALA A 50 1.06 -11.70 -2.15
CA ALA A 50 1.37 -11.17 -3.47
C ALA A 50 0.78 -9.78 -3.71
N ILE A 51 -0.45 -9.52 -3.25
CA ILE A 51 -1.10 -8.20 -3.34
C ILE A 51 -0.36 -7.17 -2.49
N ILE A 52 0.02 -7.53 -1.27
CA ILE A 52 0.74 -6.64 -0.34
C ILE A 52 2.12 -6.28 -0.92
N LEU A 53 2.90 -7.26 -1.36
CA LEU A 53 4.23 -7.06 -1.97
C LEU A 53 4.14 -6.20 -3.24
N ARG A 54 3.14 -6.45 -4.09
CA ARG A 54 2.92 -5.66 -5.30
C ARG A 54 2.58 -4.20 -4.98
N ARG A 55 1.76 -3.97 -3.96
CA ARG A 55 1.40 -2.62 -3.50
C ARG A 55 2.61 -1.89 -2.94
N GLN A 56 3.42 -2.56 -2.11
CA GLN A 56 4.64 -2.01 -1.53
C GLN A 56 5.64 -1.60 -2.62
N GLY A 57 5.98 -2.50 -3.52
CA GLY A 57 6.92 -2.20 -4.62
C GLY A 57 6.41 -1.11 -5.59
N ARG A 58 5.11 -0.82 -5.63
CA ARG A 58 4.57 0.32 -6.38
C ARG A 58 4.77 1.63 -5.63
N LEU A 59 4.51 1.65 -4.32
CA LEU A 59 4.72 2.82 -3.47
C LEU A 59 6.21 3.23 -3.44
N ASP A 60 7.11 2.28 -3.29
CA ASP A 60 8.55 2.54 -3.28
C ASP A 60 9.01 3.18 -4.58
N ARG A 61 8.49 2.72 -5.73
CA ARG A 61 8.79 3.32 -7.05
C ARG A 61 8.21 4.73 -7.22
N GLU A 62 7.03 4.98 -6.68
CA GLU A 62 6.41 6.30 -6.71
C GLU A 62 7.21 7.29 -5.87
N ILE A 63 7.61 6.89 -4.67
CA ILE A 63 8.46 7.69 -3.79
C ILE A 63 9.83 7.93 -4.43
N THR A 64 10.45 6.92 -5.04
CA THR A 64 11.73 7.07 -5.76
C THR A 64 11.64 8.12 -6.87
N LYS A 65 10.58 8.09 -7.67
CA LYS A 65 10.36 9.09 -8.72
C LYS A 65 10.14 10.48 -8.15
N ALA A 66 9.38 10.59 -7.05
CA ALA A 66 9.18 11.86 -6.37
C ALA A 66 10.48 12.42 -5.80
N GLN A 67 11.30 11.59 -5.15
CA GLN A 67 12.64 11.98 -4.65
C GLN A 67 13.54 12.48 -5.78
N GLN A 68 13.50 11.81 -6.95
CA GLN A 68 14.26 12.25 -8.11
C GLN A 68 13.78 13.62 -8.60
N ALA A 69 12.48 13.79 -8.82
CA ALA A 69 11.91 15.06 -9.27
C ALA A 69 12.20 16.22 -8.29
N LEU A 70 12.02 15.97 -6.99
CA LEU A 70 12.34 16.95 -5.94
C LEU A 70 13.82 17.31 -5.92
N LYS A 71 14.70 16.36 -6.23
CA LYS A 71 16.14 16.58 -6.32
C LYS A 71 16.50 17.41 -7.55
N ASP A 72 15.91 17.11 -8.69
CA ASP A 72 16.10 17.84 -9.94
C ASP A 72 15.61 19.30 -9.82
N ASP A 73 14.51 19.52 -9.07
CA ASP A 73 13.97 20.85 -8.75
C ASP A 73 14.72 21.55 -7.57
N GLY A 74 15.69 20.89 -6.94
CA GLY A 74 16.53 21.47 -5.88
C GLY A 74 15.91 21.47 -4.49
N PHE A 75 14.76 20.82 -4.28
CA PHE A 75 14.10 20.71 -2.96
C PHE A 75 14.60 19.54 -2.11
N TYR A 76 15.28 18.57 -2.70
CA TYR A 76 15.74 17.38 -2.00
C TYR A 76 17.24 17.13 -2.22
N SER A 77 18.00 16.96 -1.14
CA SER A 77 19.43 16.65 -1.18
C SER A 77 19.80 15.25 -0.65
N GLY A 78 18.78 14.50 -0.20
CA GLY A 78 18.98 13.17 0.36
C GLY A 78 19.21 12.07 -0.66
N SER A 79 19.28 10.83 -0.16
CA SER A 79 19.42 9.62 -0.99
C SER A 79 18.09 9.23 -1.62
N ILE A 80 18.12 8.86 -2.90
CA ILE A 80 16.96 8.34 -3.63
C ILE A 80 16.86 6.85 -3.33
N ASN A 81 16.03 6.48 -2.37
CA ASN A 81 15.92 5.12 -1.83
C ASN A 81 14.47 4.58 -1.78
N GLY A 82 13.50 5.35 -2.26
CA GLY A 82 12.09 4.98 -2.21
C GLY A 82 11.46 5.01 -0.82
N ALA A 83 12.17 5.51 0.19
CA ALA A 83 11.65 5.60 1.56
C ALA A 83 11.06 6.98 1.84
N MET A 84 9.87 7.01 2.43
CA MET A 84 9.24 8.25 2.90
C MET A 84 9.82 8.67 4.26
N THR A 85 11.04 9.16 4.24
CA THR A 85 11.75 9.67 5.42
C THR A 85 11.27 11.09 5.79
N GLU A 86 11.68 11.60 6.96
CA GLU A 86 11.34 12.98 7.33
C GLU A 86 11.96 13.99 6.36
N SER A 87 13.20 13.77 5.92
CA SER A 87 13.82 14.63 4.90
C SER A 87 13.05 14.65 3.58
N THR A 88 12.45 13.52 3.18
CA THR A 88 11.56 13.46 2.00
C THR A 88 10.27 14.25 2.23
N ARG A 89 9.71 14.20 3.44
CA ARG A 89 8.50 14.96 3.80
C ARG A 89 8.75 16.45 3.84
N GLU A 90 9.88 16.88 4.37
CA GLU A 90 10.28 18.29 4.40
C GLU A 90 10.48 18.83 2.99
N ALA A 91 11.14 18.08 2.11
CA ALA A 91 11.28 18.43 0.71
C ALA A 91 9.91 18.57 0.00
N LEU A 92 8.98 17.66 0.28
CA LEU A 92 7.61 17.74 -0.24
C LEU A 92 6.89 18.99 0.27
N ARG A 93 6.99 19.32 1.57
CA ARG A 93 6.38 20.54 2.12
C ARG A 93 6.94 21.79 1.47
N SER A 94 8.26 21.89 1.33
CA SER A 94 8.93 23.03 0.69
C SER A 94 8.51 23.17 -0.79
N PHE A 95 8.42 22.06 -1.50
CA PHE A 95 7.91 22.04 -2.87
C PHE A 95 6.45 22.48 -2.96
N GLN A 96 5.59 21.93 -2.10
CA GLN A 96 4.16 22.26 -2.05
C GLN A 96 3.95 23.76 -1.75
N GLU A 97 4.72 24.30 -0.82
CA GLU A 97 4.69 25.72 -0.48
C GLU A 97 5.13 26.60 -1.67
N ALA A 98 6.26 26.26 -2.31
CA ALA A 98 6.76 26.98 -3.47
C ALA A 98 5.80 26.93 -4.67
N LYS A 99 5.05 25.83 -4.82
CA LYS A 99 4.04 25.65 -5.90
C LYS A 99 2.63 26.09 -5.47
N GLN A 100 2.46 26.65 -4.29
CA GLN A 100 1.16 27.11 -3.74
C GLN A 100 0.12 25.97 -3.65
N LEU A 101 0.57 24.75 -3.34
CA LEU A 101 -0.26 23.59 -3.10
C LEU A 101 -0.60 23.46 -1.62
N ASN A 102 -1.50 22.53 -1.28
CA ASN A 102 -1.74 22.15 0.10
C ASN A 102 -0.47 21.54 0.72
N VAL A 103 0.05 22.13 1.80
CA VAL A 103 1.29 21.71 2.45
C VAL A 103 1.03 20.52 3.37
N THR A 104 0.99 19.32 2.79
CA THR A 104 0.68 18.06 3.48
C THR A 104 1.92 17.24 3.82
N GLY A 105 3.04 17.46 3.12
CA GLY A 105 4.23 16.62 3.17
C GLY A 105 3.99 15.21 2.61
N ARG A 106 2.99 15.04 1.77
CA ARG A 106 2.62 13.76 1.13
C ARG A 106 2.53 13.93 -0.38
N ILE A 107 2.66 12.83 -1.10
CA ILE A 107 2.43 12.80 -2.54
C ILE A 107 0.92 12.65 -2.76
N ASP A 108 0.21 13.77 -2.75
CA ASP A 108 -1.19 13.84 -3.14
C ASP A 108 -1.32 14.03 -4.67
N ARG A 109 -2.55 14.01 -5.19
CA ARG A 109 -2.79 14.09 -6.63
C ARG A 109 -2.19 15.36 -7.27
N ASP A 110 -2.35 16.51 -6.63
CA ASP A 110 -1.87 17.77 -7.17
C ASP A 110 -0.35 17.85 -7.12
N THR A 111 0.24 17.40 -6.01
CA THR A 111 1.70 17.27 -5.85
C THR A 111 2.28 16.31 -6.90
N ALA A 112 1.66 15.14 -7.08
CA ALA A 112 2.10 14.14 -8.07
C ALA A 112 2.04 14.73 -9.51
N ARG A 113 0.99 15.49 -9.83
CA ARG A 113 0.84 16.15 -11.13
C ARG A 113 1.93 17.20 -11.36
N GLN A 114 2.23 18.02 -10.35
CA GLN A 114 3.26 19.05 -10.43
C GLN A 114 4.68 18.46 -10.51
N LEU A 115 4.91 17.32 -9.89
CA LEU A 115 6.16 16.56 -10.00
C LEU A 115 6.28 15.75 -11.30
N GLY A 116 5.27 15.78 -12.19
CA GLY A 116 5.25 15.00 -13.43
C GLY A 116 5.18 13.48 -13.20
N LEU A 117 4.65 13.03 -12.06
CA LEU A 117 4.50 11.62 -11.78
C LEU A 117 3.32 11.02 -12.56
N PRO A 118 3.43 9.76 -13.04
CA PRO A 118 2.34 9.12 -13.75
C PRO A 118 1.12 8.99 -12.84
N GLN A 119 0.01 9.57 -13.27
CA GLN A 119 -1.27 9.42 -12.59
C GLN A 119 -1.84 8.05 -12.93
N ASN A 120 -2.10 7.22 -11.91
CA ASN A 120 -2.85 5.99 -12.09
C ASN A 120 -4.34 6.36 -12.19
N GLU A 121 -4.75 6.95 -13.29
CA GLU A 121 -6.18 7.06 -13.58
C GLU A 121 -6.68 5.67 -13.98
N PRO A 122 -7.83 5.22 -13.44
CA PRO A 122 -8.48 4.04 -13.96
C PRO A 122 -8.80 4.29 -15.44
N PRO A 123 -8.70 3.30 -16.32
CA PRO A 123 -9.10 3.45 -17.72
C PRO A 123 -10.58 3.89 -17.76
N THR A 124 -10.83 5.02 -18.41
CA THR A 124 -12.18 5.53 -18.70
C THR A 124 -12.89 4.61 -19.68
#